data_e04516250b80f774d32230d671234996
#
_entry.id   e04516250b80f774d32230d671234996
#
_cell.length_a   1.000
_cell.length_b   1.000
_cell.length_c   1.000
_cell.angle_alpha   90.00
_cell.angle_beta   90.00
_cell.angle_gamma   90.00
#
_symmetry.space_group_name_H-M   'P 1'
#
loop_
_entity.id
_entity.type
_entity.pdbx_description
1 polymer ?
#
loop_
_entity_poly.entity_id
_entity_poly.type
_entity_poly.pdbx_seq_one_letter_code
_entity_poly.pdbx_strand_id
1 'polypeptide(L)'
;MSKTAFILSLTLLAGLAPLQWSHGAVVYRSNEGWSVEGDDSQIAGNAIEQMHKAEALEAKGDDGAAYKAYKALVKRFGLSLLAPKAQRKVGILLEKHRDFDKAYDAYNTYLTKYPHGEDFDSVVESMFKIAKLFLEGEKKKVFGVPIAASMVRAQQMFEGIVKSAPFSKWAPLAQFNVGETLEKQAKYPEAIQAYQTVVNKYPNDSIADNALYQAGYVRMREMREGSYDTASAQKAREAFEDFIYRYPQSEKIPQARENIKSLEGGVSKGSLDIAKYYDKMKQHKAAVIYYNDVIKQQPGSPDAAYAKNRIDTLKSEFGEDALKAGPELTETGARAQIRRKLQAKVDTISRPDYVGPPVAIAQEKIETGPAKPKLRTSPGGIPAVEPPLPATPDAALPSKDPGLPQPPP
;
A
#
# COMPACT_ATOMS: atom_id res chain seq x y z
N MET A 1 16.96 -84.74 1.72
CA MET A 1 15.75 -83.91 1.79
C MET A 1 15.96 -82.70 0.91
N SER A 2 15.60 -82.84 -0.35
CA SER A 2 15.90 -81.90 -1.42
C SER A 2 14.65 -81.07 -1.72
N LYS A 3 14.78 -79.73 -1.74
CA LYS A 3 13.74 -78.76 -2.19
C LYS A 3 14.07 -78.38 -3.63
N THR A 4 13.33 -78.93 -4.55
CA THR A 4 13.32 -78.54 -5.95
C THR A 4 12.49 -77.31 -6.17
N ALA A 5 13.11 -76.21 -6.65
CA ALA A 5 12.43 -75.01 -7.10
C ALA A 5 12.02 -75.15 -8.58
N PHE A 6 10.75 -74.96 -8.84
CA PHE A 6 10.18 -74.92 -10.19
C PHE A 6 10.32 -73.49 -10.73
N ILE A 7 11.10 -73.30 -11.81
CA ILE A 7 11.17 -72.02 -12.55
C ILE A 7 10.20 -72.17 -13.74
N LEU A 8 9.13 -71.40 -13.73
CA LEU A 8 8.20 -71.26 -14.83
C LEU A 8 8.68 -70.07 -15.71
N SER A 9 9.25 -70.40 -16.84
CA SER A 9 9.61 -69.38 -17.86
C SER A 9 8.39 -69.10 -18.74
N LEU A 10 7.75 -67.93 -18.56
CA LEU A 10 6.71 -67.43 -19.43
C LEU A 10 7.32 -66.49 -20.47
N THR A 11 7.62 -66.95 -21.66
CA THR A 11 8.03 -66.13 -22.81
C THR A 11 6.75 -65.53 -23.44
N LEU A 12 6.50 -64.23 -23.12
CA LEU A 12 5.51 -63.44 -23.82
C LEU A 12 6.21 -62.61 -24.92
N LEU A 13 6.09 -63.04 -26.16
CA LEU A 13 6.49 -62.29 -27.32
C LEU A 13 5.46 -61.16 -27.55
N ALA A 14 5.68 -59.95 -26.98
CA ALA A 14 4.90 -58.78 -27.30
C ALA A 14 5.72 -57.93 -28.29
N GLY A 15 5.13 -57.64 -29.45
CA GLY A 15 5.73 -56.83 -30.51
C GLY A 15 6.15 -55.47 -30.00
N LEU A 16 7.44 -55.20 -30.02
CA LEU A 16 8.05 -53.89 -29.74
C LEU A 16 7.77 -52.95 -30.91
N ALA A 17 6.68 -52.19 -30.84
CA ALA A 17 6.66 -50.92 -31.54
C ALA A 17 7.71 -50.04 -30.83
N PRO A 18 8.57 -49.28 -31.54
CA PRO A 18 9.51 -48.41 -30.93
C PRO A 18 8.75 -47.28 -30.22
N LEU A 19 8.67 -47.34 -28.90
CA LEU A 19 8.31 -46.17 -28.09
C LEU A 19 9.43 -45.14 -28.37
N GLN A 20 9.10 -44.13 -29.16
CA GLN A 20 9.95 -42.94 -29.26
C GLN A 20 9.87 -42.22 -27.89
N TRP A 21 10.82 -42.51 -27.04
CA TRP A 21 11.01 -41.76 -25.81
C TRP A 21 11.46 -40.36 -26.19
N SER A 22 10.62 -39.38 -26.02
CA SER A 22 10.98 -37.97 -26.02
C SER A 22 11.99 -37.75 -24.87
N HIS A 23 13.22 -37.49 -25.25
CA HIS A 23 14.34 -37.32 -24.30
C HIS A 23 14.40 -35.87 -23.82
N GLY A 24 13.31 -35.37 -23.24
CA GLY A 24 13.29 -34.08 -22.56
C GLY A 24 13.70 -34.25 -21.10
N ALA A 25 14.71 -33.50 -20.64
CA ALA A 25 15.03 -33.45 -19.22
C ALA A 25 13.87 -32.87 -18.43
N VAL A 26 13.44 -33.57 -17.38
CA VAL A 26 12.41 -33.04 -16.45
C VAL A 26 13.11 -32.05 -15.52
N VAL A 27 12.81 -30.78 -15.66
CA VAL A 27 13.40 -29.68 -14.87
C VAL A 27 12.34 -29.08 -13.97
N TYR A 28 12.65 -28.96 -12.69
CA TYR A 28 11.83 -28.21 -11.73
C TYR A 28 12.31 -26.76 -11.66
N ARG A 29 11.42 -25.82 -11.93
CA ARG A 29 11.64 -24.38 -11.70
C ARG A 29 10.69 -23.90 -10.63
N SER A 30 11.19 -23.21 -9.63
CA SER A 30 10.41 -22.75 -8.46
C SER A 30 9.18 -21.91 -8.82
N ASN A 31 9.19 -21.23 -9.96
CA ASN A 31 8.09 -20.39 -10.44
C ASN A 31 7.20 -21.07 -11.50
N GLU A 32 7.61 -22.21 -12.04
CA GLU A 32 6.94 -22.86 -13.16
C GLU A 32 6.52 -24.32 -12.87
N GLY A 33 7.00 -24.91 -11.77
CA GLY A 33 6.80 -26.31 -11.42
C GLY A 33 7.65 -27.26 -12.30
N TRP A 34 7.24 -28.51 -12.38
CA TRP A 34 7.89 -29.52 -13.22
C TRP A 34 7.59 -29.28 -14.70
N SER A 35 8.61 -29.15 -15.52
CA SER A 35 8.51 -29.04 -16.98
C SER A 35 9.48 -30.01 -17.64
N VAL A 36 9.10 -30.56 -18.80
CA VAL A 36 9.99 -31.35 -19.65
C VAL A 36 10.77 -30.39 -20.55
N GLU A 37 12.06 -30.28 -20.35
CA GLU A 37 12.91 -29.43 -21.18
C GLU A 37 13.26 -30.23 -22.46
N GLY A 38 12.80 -29.69 -23.62
CA GLY A 38 13.08 -30.31 -24.91
C GLY A 38 11.88 -30.84 -25.69
N ASP A 39 10.63 -30.59 -25.25
CA ASP A 39 9.47 -30.86 -26.14
C ASP A 39 9.33 -29.72 -27.17
N ASP A 40 10.31 -29.63 -28.06
CA ASP A 40 10.34 -28.70 -29.21
C ASP A 40 9.32 -29.07 -30.30
N SER A 41 8.63 -30.21 -30.18
CA SER A 41 7.59 -30.65 -31.12
C SER A 41 6.39 -29.70 -31.24
N GLN A 42 6.22 -28.85 -30.21
CA GLN A 42 5.17 -27.84 -30.13
C GLN A 42 5.56 -26.48 -30.75
N ILE A 43 6.83 -26.28 -31.13
CA ILE A 43 7.35 -24.98 -31.58
C ILE A 43 7.46 -24.95 -33.10
N ALA A 44 6.77 -23.97 -33.73
CA ALA A 44 6.88 -23.72 -35.17
C ALA A 44 8.23 -23.05 -35.55
N GLY A 45 8.57 -23.03 -36.82
CA GLY A 45 9.86 -22.55 -37.32
C GLY A 45 10.12 -21.06 -37.06
N ASN A 46 9.07 -20.24 -37.00
CA ASN A 46 9.16 -18.78 -36.74
C ASN A 46 8.03 -18.27 -35.86
N ALA A 47 8.15 -17.01 -35.42
CA ALA A 47 7.17 -16.39 -34.50
C ALA A 47 5.77 -16.26 -35.11
N ILE A 48 5.66 -16.03 -36.40
CA ILE A 48 4.37 -15.87 -37.11
C ILE A 48 3.64 -17.21 -37.16
N GLU A 49 4.30 -18.25 -37.55
CA GLU A 49 3.74 -19.62 -37.59
C GLU A 49 3.32 -20.08 -36.19
N GLN A 50 4.17 -19.78 -35.19
CA GLN A 50 3.86 -20.11 -33.80
C GLN A 50 2.63 -19.33 -33.26
N MET A 51 2.48 -18.06 -33.66
CA MET A 51 1.31 -17.25 -33.31
C MET A 51 0.06 -17.81 -33.96
N HIS A 52 0.08 -18.09 -35.26
CA HIS A 52 -1.05 -18.70 -35.97
C HIS A 52 -1.44 -20.06 -35.39
N LYS A 53 -0.46 -20.89 -35.02
CA LYS A 53 -0.71 -22.16 -34.33
C LYS A 53 -1.44 -21.94 -33.00
N ALA A 54 -0.99 -20.97 -32.18
CA ALA A 54 -1.59 -20.65 -30.89
C ALA A 54 -3.03 -20.13 -31.06
N GLU A 55 -3.24 -19.20 -32.01
CA GLU A 55 -4.57 -18.65 -32.33
C GLU A 55 -5.53 -19.72 -32.87
N ALA A 56 -5.05 -20.64 -33.70
CA ALA A 56 -5.86 -21.74 -34.19
C ALA A 56 -6.28 -22.72 -33.10
N LEU A 57 -5.43 -22.97 -32.11
CA LEU A 57 -5.76 -23.79 -30.95
C LEU A 57 -6.79 -23.08 -30.05
N GLU A 58 -6.62 -21.77 -29.80
CA GLU A 58 -7.58 -20.94 -29.06
C GLU A 58 -8.96 -20.94 -29.75
N ALA A 59 -8.98 -20.78 -31.09
CA ALA A 59 -10.22 -20.81 -31.87
C ALA A 59 -10.95 -22.18 -31.83
N LYS A 60 -10.23 -23.26 -31.65
CA LYS A 60 -10.78 -24.61 -31.46
C LYS A 60 -11.28 -24.84 -30.02
N GLY A 61 -11.04 -23.89 -29.09
CA GLY A 61 -11.39 -24.03 -27.68
C GLY A 61 -10.39 -24.87 -26.88
N ASP A 62 -9.25 -25.26 -27.47
CA ASP A 62 -8.19 -25.95 -26.72
C ASP A 62 -7.29 -24.91 -26.01
N ASP A 63 -7.85 -24.32 -24.95
CA ASP A 63 -7.17 -23.29 -24.16
C ASP A 63 -5.85 -23.78 -23.57
N GLY A 64 -5.78 -25.09 -23.20
CA GLY A 64 -4.58 -25.69 -22.63
C GLY A 64 -3.42 -25.77 -23.61
N ALA A 65 -3.69 -26.22 -24.85
CA ALA A 65 -2.69 -26.23 -25.91
C ALA A 65 -2.35 -24.82 -26.41
N ALA A 66 -3.35 -23.93 -26.50
CA ALA A 66 -3.14 -22.52 -26.86
C ALA A 66 -2.22 -21.81 -25.85
N TYR A 67 -2.46 -22.00 -24.55
CA TYR A 67 -1.60 -21.48 -23.48
C TYR A 67 -0.14 -21.92 -23.64
N LYS A 68 0.09 -23.23 -23.87
CA LYS A 68 1.44 -23.77 -24.10
C LYS A 68 2.08 -23.16 -25.34
N ALA A 69 1.32 -23.02 -26.42
CA ALA A 69 1.81 -22.47 -27.68
C ALA A 69 2.18 -20.98 -27.57
N TYR A 70 1.36 -20.14 -26.91
CA TYR A 70 1.69 -18.75 -26.62
C TYR A 70 2.91 -18.63 -25.71
N LYS A 71 2.99 -19.44 -24.66
CA LYS A 71 4.14 -19.45 -23.73
C LYS A 71 5.43 -19.85 -24.46
N ALA A 72 5.37 -20.82 -25.39
CA ALA A 72 6.48 -21.24 -26.22
C ALA A 72 6.96 -20.10 -27.14
N LEU A 73 6.02 -19.33 -27.74
CA LEU A 73 6.36 -18.16 -28.54
C LEU A 73 7.16 -17.13 -27.70
N VAL A 74 6.65 -16.77 -26.52
CA VAL A 74 7.32 -15.80 -25.63
C VAL A 74 8.71 -16.30 -25.19
N LYS A 75 8.84 -17.62 -24.96
CA LYS A 75 10.13 -18.22 -24.54
C LYS A 75 11.15 -18.19 -25.67
N ARG A 76 10.77 -18.60 -26.88
CA ARG A 76 11.71 -18.76 -28.02
C ARG A 76 11.89 -17.49 -28.83
N PHE A 77 10.81 -16.71 -29.00
CA PHE A 77 10.77 -15.52 -29.84
C PHE A 77 10.46 -14.24 -29.03
N GLY A 78 11.02 -14.13 -27.83
CA GLY A 78 10.71 -13.05 -26.88
C GLY A 78 11.01 -11.63 -27.38
N LEU A 79 11.87 -11.49 -28.41
CA LEU A 79 12.18 -10.20 -29.05
C LEU A 79 11.30 -9.93 -30.29
N SER A 80 10.42 -10.85 -30.66
CA SER A 80 9.48 -10.64 -31.79
C SER A 80 8.43 -9.59 -31.39
N LEU A 81 7.96 -8.82 -32.38
CA LEU A 81 6.83 -7.91 -32.26
C LEU A 81 5.52 -8.62 -31.84
N LEU A 82 5.43 -9.94 -32.03
CA LEU A 82 4.29 -10.75 -31.61
C LEU A 82 4.38 -11.22 -30.15
N ALA A 83 5.56 -11.14 -29.53
CA ALA A 83 5.76 -11.61 -28.17
C ALA A 83 4.92 -10.86 -27.11
N PRO A 84 4.74 -9.52 -27.16
CA PRO A 84 3.83 -8.82 -26.25
C PRO A 84 2.40 -9.36 -26.36
N LYS A 85 1.85 -9.47 -27.58
CA LYS A 85 0.51 -10.01 -27.80
C LYS A 85 0.36 -11.45 -27.27
N ALA A 86 1.35 -12.29 -27.51
CA ALA A 86 1.36 -13.66 -26.97
C ALA A 86 1.42 -13.69 -25.44
N GLN A 87 2.25 -12.85 -24.82
CA GLN A 87 2.34 -12.77 -23.35
C GLN A 87 1.02 -12.31 -22.73
N ARG A 88 0.33 -11.33 -23.33
CA ARG A 88 -1.00 -10.91 -22.91
C ARG A 88 -2.02 -12.05 -23.02
N LYS A 89 -2.00 -12.81 -24.13
CA LYS A 89 -2.86 -13.98 -24.33
C LYS A 89 -2.64 -15.06 -23.25
N VAL A 90 -1.40 -15.28 -22.82
CA VAL A 90 -1.10 -16.15 -21.67
C VAL A 90 -1.85 -15.68 -20.42
N GLY A 91 -1.84 -14.38 -20.12
CA GLY A 91 -2.57 -13.82 -18.99
C GLY A 91 -4.09 -14.02 -19.11
N ILE A 92 -4.66 -13.71 -20.28
CA ILE A 92 -6.10 -13.85 -20.57
C ILE A 92 -6.58 -15.30 -20.40
N LEU A 93 -5.83 -16.27 -20.89
CA LEU A 93 -6.19 -17.68 -20.76
C LEU A 93 -6.15 -18.14 -19.29
N LEU A 94 -5.17 -17.70 -18.52
CA LEU A 94 -5.09 -17.98 -17.09
C LEU A 94 -6.27 -17.34 -16.33
N GLU A 95 -6.64 -16.11 -16.67
CA GLU A 95 -7.79 -15.40 -16.10
C GLU A 95 -9.11 -16.13 -16.43
N LYS A 96 -9.29 -16.56 -17.69
CA LYS A 96 -10.44 -17.37 -18.14
C LYS A 96 -10.61 -18.65 -17.30
N HIS A 97 -9.50 -19.29 -16.95
CA HIS A 97 -9.49 -20.47 -16.09
C HIS A 97 -9.48 -20.17 -14.60
N ARG A 98 -9.68 -18.89 -14.22
CA ARG A 98 -9.69 -18.42 -12.83
C ARG A 98 -8.38 -18.74 -12.07
N ASP A 99 -7.27 -18.85 -12.77
CA ASP A 99 -5.94 -18.94 -12.15
C ASP A 99 -5.35 -17.52 -12.01
N PHE A 100 -6.05 -16.70 -11.20
CA PHE A 100 -5.81 -15.27 -11.08
C PHE A 100 -4.40 -14.94 -10.58
N ASP A 101 -3.84 -15.77 -9.70
CA ASP A 101 -2.48 -15.55 -9.19
C ASP A 101 -1.45 -15.63 -10.33
N LYS A 102 -1.54 -16.67 -11.16
CA LYS A 102 -0.65 -16.81 -12.32
C LYS A 102 -0.98 -15.82 -13.44
N ALA A 103 -2.25 -15.47 -13.61
CA ALA A 103 -2.65 -14.43 -14.56
C ALA A 103 -1.98 -13.10 -14.23
N TYR A 104 -2.01 -12.70 -12.94
CA TYR A 104 -1.32 -11.52 -12.46
C TYR A 104 0.19 -11.57 -12.75
N ASP A 105 0.85 -12.70 -12.46
CA ASP A 105 2.28 -12.87 -12.72
C ASP A 105 2.61 -12.82 -14.22
N ALA A 106 1.73 -13.35 -15.07
CA ALA A 106 1.87 -13.27 -16.53
C ALA A 106 1.74 -11.82 -17.04
N TYR A 107 0.79 -11.06 -16.50
CA TYR A 107 0.61 -9.64 -16.82
C TYR A 107 1.77 -8.78 -16.28
N ASN A 108 2.26 -9.06 -15.07
CA ASN A 108 3.44 -8.37 -14.55
C ASN A 108 4.70 -8.65 -15.40
N THR A 109 4.82 -9.89 -15.93
CA THR A 109 5.86 -10.23 -16.90
C THR A 109 5.72 -9.42 -18.18
N TYR A 110 4.50 -9.17 -18.66
CA TYR A 110 4.24 -8.29 -19.79
C TYR A 110 4.77 -6.88 -19.54
N LEU A 111 4.37 -6.25 -18.43
CA LEU A 111 4.79 -4.87 -18.11
C LEU A 111 6.31 -4.75 -17.99
N THR A 112 6.95 -5.78 -17.43
CA THR A 112 8.41 -5.77 -17.22
C THR A 112 9.20 -5.96 -18.51
N LYS A 113 8.74 -6.87 -19.39
CA LYS A 113 9.46 -7.21 -20.63
C LYS A 113 9.09 -6.30 -21.81
N TYR A 114 7.88 -5.78 -21.82
CA TYR A 114 7.32 -5.02 -22.94
C TYR A 114 6.70 -3.69 -22.48
N PRO A 115 7.47 -2.79 -21.86
CA PRO A 115 6.95 -1.55 -21.27
C PRO A 115 6.34 -0.58 -22.28
N HIS A 116 6.63 -0.76 -23.56
CA HIS A 116 6.07 0.05 -24.67
C HIS A 116 5.06 -0.74 -25.51
N GLY A 117 4.55 -1.85 -25.02
CA GLY A 117 3.54 -2.65 -25.72
C GLY A 117 2.22 -1.90 -25.82
N GLU A 118 1.52 -2.05 -26.95
CA GLU A 118 0.24 -1.37 -27.24
C GLU A 118 -0.84 -1.66 -26.19
N ASP A 119 -0.79 -2.83 -25.56
CA ASP A 119 -1.78 -3.28 -24.57
C ASP A 119 -1.43 -2.88 -23.11
N PHE A 120 -0.43 -2.03 -22.89
CA PHE A 120 0.10 -1.71 -21.58
C PHE A 120 -1.01 -1.32 -20.59
N ASP A 121 -1.84 -0.35 -20.92
CA ASP A 121 -2.91 0.15 -20.04
C ASP A 121 -3.99 -0.91 -19.76
N SER A 122 -4.34 -1.71 -20.76
CA SER A 122 -5.33 -2.78 -20.58
C SER A 122 -4.80 -3.91 -19.70
N VAL A 123 -3.49 -4.17 -19.76
CA VAL A 123 -2.83 -5.15 -18.87
C VAL A 123 -2.79 -4.63 -17.44
N VAL A 124 -2.45 -3.36 -17.22
CA VAL A 124 -2.50 -2.74 -15.88
C VAL A 124 -3.91 -2.81 -15.29
N GLU A 125 -4.93 -2.54 -16.12
CA GLU A 125 -6.33 -2.65 -15.71
C GLU A 125 -6.69 -4.08 -15.26
N SER A 126 -6.29 -5.10 -16.04
CA SER A 126 -6.52 -6.50 -15.69
C SER A 126 -5.81 -6.87 -14.38
N MET A 127 -4.56 -6.43 -14.20
CA MET A 127 -3.83 -6.62 -12.94
C MET A 127 -4.54 -5.98 -11.76
N PHE A 128 -5.06 -4.76 -11.93
CA PHE A 128 -5.80 -4.06 -10.89
C PHE A 128 -7.09 -4.80 -10.51
N LYS A 129 -7.86 -5.25 -11.50
CA LYS A 129 -9.07 -6.06 -11.28
C LYS A 129 -8.77 -7.34 -10.50
N ILE A 130 -7.70 -8.05 -10.87
CA ILE A 130 -7.28 -9.26 -10.17
C ILE A 130 -6.88 -8.93 -8.72
N ALA A 131 -6.07 -7.89 -8.50
CA ALA A 131 -5.67 -7.47 -7.15
C ALA A 131 -6.90 -7.15 -6.27
N LYS A 132 -7.92 -6.54 -6.87
CA LYS A 132 -9.18 -6.22 -6.19
C LYS A 132 -9.97 -7.47 -5.80
N LEU A 133 -10.01 -8.50 -6.65
CA LEU A 133 -10.60 -9.80 -6.29
C LEU A 133 -9.93 -10.40 -5.04
N PHE A 134 -8.59 -10.30 -4.94
CA PHE A 134 -7.87 -10.78 -3.75
C PHE A 134 -8.16 -9.93 -2.51
N LEU A 135 -8.32 -8.63 -2.64
CA LEU A 135 -8.75 -7.73 -1.56
C LEU A 135 -10.17 -8.08 -1.07
N GLU A 136 -11.06 -8.51 -1.98
CA GLU A 136 -12.44 -8.93 -1.70
C GLU A 136 -12.53 -10.37 -1.18
N GLY A 137 -11.41 -11.09 -1.09
CA GLY A 137 -11.33 -12.42 -0.48
C GLY A 137 -11.18 -13.59 -1.45
N GLU A 138 -10.86 -13.34 -2.72
CA GLU A 138 -10.52 -14.42 -3.65
C GLU A 138 -9.32 -15.22 -3.12
N LYS A 139 -9.38 -16.53 -3.30
CA LYS A 139 -8.41 -17.46 -2.72
C LYS A 139 -7.30 -17.78 -3.71
N LYS A 140 -6.07 -17.74 -3.25
CA LYS A 140 -4.94 -18.28 -4.00
C LYS A 140 -5.11 -19.78 -4.20
N LYS A 141 -4.91 -20.28 -5.43
CA LYS A 141 -4.87 -21.70 -5.72
C LYS A 141 -3.43 -22.22 -5.64
N VAL A 142 -3.22 -23.27 -4.86
CA VAL A 142 -1.95 -24.02 -4.83
C VAL A 142 -2.24 -25.44 -5.25
N PHE A 143 -1.60 -25.91 -6.32
CA PHE A 143 -1.91 -27.20 -6.96
C PHE A 143 -3.40 -27.37 -7.31
N GLY A 144 -4.07 -26.29 -7.72
CA GLY A 144 -5.50 -26.30 -8.05
C GLY A 144 -6.46 -26.23 -6.85
N VAL A 145 -5.95 -26.34 -5.62
CA VAL A 145 -6.74 -26.29 -4.39
C VAL A 145 -6.78 -24.81 -3.88
N PRO A 146 -7.97 -24.24 -3.62
CA PRO A 146 -8.07 -22.90 -3.06
C PRO A 146 -7.58 -22.88 -1.61
N ILE A 147 -6.57 -22.07 -1.32
CA ILE A 147 -6.08 -21.78 0.02
C ILE A 147 -6.71 -20.48 0.51
N ALA A 148 -6.67 -20.22 1.82
CA ALA A 148 -7.26 -19.03 2.43
C ALA A 148 -6.89 -17.73 1.71
N ALA A 149 -7.83 -16.79 1.65
CA ALA A 149 -7.60 -15.45 1.13
C ALA A 149 -6.40 -14.80 1.84
N SER A 150 -5.51 -14.21 1.06
CA SER A 150 -4.31 -13.58 1.61
C SER A 150 -4.33 -12.09 1.32
N MET A 151 -4.64 -11.27 2.34
CA MET A 151 -4.50 -9.80 2.26
C MET A 151 -3.06 -9.39 1.93
N VAL A 152 -2.07 -10.19 2.37
CA VAL A 152 -0.67 -9.97 2.01
C VAL A 152 -0.44 -10.11 0.50
N ARG A 153 -1.09 -11.08 -0.15
CA ARG A 153 -0.98 -11.23 -1.62
C ARG A 153 -1.65 -10.08 -2.35
N ALA A 154 -2.83 -9.63 -1.91
CA ALA A 154 -3.49 -8.45 -2.44
C ALA A 154 -2.59 -7.21 -2.33
N GLN A 155 -1.98 -6.99 -1.16
CA GLN A 155 -1.02 -5.91 -0.94
C GLN A 155 0.13 -5.99 -1.97
N GLN A 156 0.79 -7.14 -2.09
CA GLN A 156 1.90 -7.34 -3.04
C GLN A 156 1.49 -7.07 -4.50
N MET A 157 0.26 -7.44 -4.87
CA MET A 157 -0.27 -7.17 -6.20
C MET A 157 -0.44 -5.66 -6.44
N PHE A 158 -1.03 -4.92 -5.51
CA PHE A 158 -1.16 -3.47 -5.64
C PHE A 158 0.21 -2.76 -5.64
N GLU A 159 1.13 -3.16 -4.75
CA GLU A 159 2.51 -2.64 -4.75
C GLU A 159 3.23 -2.92 -6.09
N GLY A 160 2.99 -4.11 -6.66
CA GLY A 160 3.51 -4.48 -7.97
C GLY A 160 3.02 -3.57 -9.09
N ILE A 161 1.72 -3.19 -9.08
CA ILE A 161 1.16 -2.23 -10.04
C ILE A 161 1.83 -0.87 -9.89
N VAL A 162 1.90 -0.33 -8.66
CA VAL A 162 2.54 0.97 -8.39
C VAL A 162 4.00 0.99 -8.83
N LYS A 163 4.71 -0.13 -8.67
CA LYS A 163 6.11 -0.27 -9.08
C LYS A 163 6.29 -0.36 -10.59
N SER A 164 5.45 -1.18 -11.26
CA SER A 164 5.62 -1.49 -12.69
C SER A 164 4.98 -0.45 -13.60
N ALA A 165 3.97 0.29 -13.12
CA ALA A 165 3.21 1.28 -13.89
C ALA A 165 2.90 2.54 -13.05
N PRO A 166 3.92 3.25 -12.52
CA PRO A 166 3.73 4.35 -11.56
C PRO A 166 2.98 5.56 -12.13
N PHE A 167 2.96 5.71 -13.44
CA PHE A 167 2.30 6.83 -14.16
C PHE A 167 0.98 6.42 -14.81
N SER A 168 0.54 5.18 -14.63
CA SER A 168 -0.76 4.74 -15.13
C SER A 168 -1.89 5.38 -14.33
N LYS A 169 -3.06 5.53 -14.95
CA LYS A 169 -4.29 5.99 -14.27
C LYS A 169 -4.71 5.09 -13.09
N TRP A 170 -4.18 3.87 -13.02
CA TRP A 170 -4.48 2.91 -11.94
C TRP A 170 -3.53 3.01 -10.75
N ALA A 171 -2.37 3.67 -10.91
CA ALA A 171 -1.36 3.73 -9.87
C ALA A 171 -1.82 4.47 -8.59
N PRO A 172 -2.53 5.62 -8.67
CA PRO A 172 -3.06 6.29 -7.48
C PRO A 172 -4.01 5.39 -6.69
N LEU A 173 -4.95 4.75 -7.39
CA LEU A 173 -5.93 3.86 -6.79
C LEU A 173 -5.29 2.56 -6.27
N ALA A 174 -4.27 2.03 -6.97
CA ALA A 174 -3.50 0.89 -6.46
C ALA A 174 -2.76 1.24 -5.17
N GLN A 175 -2.12 2.42 -5.09
CA GLN A 175 -1.47 2.89 -3.86
C GLN A 175 -2.46 3.10 -2.72
N PHE A 176 -3.66 3.58 -3.01
CA PHE A 176 -4.75 3.69 -2.04
C PHE A 176 -5.14 2.30 -1.50
N ASN A 177 -5.31 1.32 -2.41
CA ASN A 177 -5.66 -0.05 -2.02
C ASN A 177 -4.52 -0.78 -1.27
N VAL A 178 -3.24 -0.37 -1.42
CA VAL A 178 -2.17 -0.80 -0.51
C VAL A 178 -2.51 -0.38 0.92
N GLY A 179 -2.94 0.87 1.13
CA GLY A 179 -3.40 1.36 2.43
C GLY A 179 -4.58 0.54 2.97
N GLU A 180 -5.58 0.26 2.14
CA GLU A 180 -6.76 -0.54 2.51
C GLU A 180 -6.39 -1.98 2.91
N THR A 181 -5.47 -2.62 2.18
CA THR A 181 -5.00 -3.97 2.54
C THR A 181 -4.24 -3.99 3.87
N LEU A 182 -3.44 -2.97 4.14
CA LEU A 182 -2.72 -2.81 5.41
C LEU A 182 -3.67 -2.53 6.58
N GLU A 183 -4.68 -1.70 6.36
CA GLU A 183 -5.74 -1.43 7.34
C GLU A 183 -6.51 -2.72 7.71
N LYS A 184 -6.90 -3.53 6.72
CA LYS A 184 -7.54 -4.84 6.96
C LYS A 184 -6.63 -5.84 7.68
N GLN A 185 -5.31 -5.67 7.60
CA GLN A 185 -4.33 -6.44 8.37
C GLN A 185 -4.06 -5.85 9.78
N ALA A 186 -4.75 -4.78 10.17
CA ALA A 186 -4.52 -4.01 11.39
C ALA A 186 -3.08 -3.43 11.50
N LYS A 187 -2.40 -3.22 10.37
CA LYS A 187 -1.10 -2.55 10.27
C LYS A 187 -1.31 -1.05 10.11
N TYR A 188 -1.79 -0.41 11.17
CA TYR A 188 -2.25 0.98 11.10
C TYR A 188 -1.16 1.99 10.75
N PRO A 189 0.06 1.96 11.34
CA PRO A 189 1.12 2.89 10.98
C PRO A 189 1.50 2.81 9.50
N GLU A 190 1.62 1.59 8.95
CA GLU A 190 1.95 1.36 7.55
C GLU A 190 0.79 1.78 6.62
N ALA A 191 -0.47 1.55 7.03
CA ALA A 191 -1.64 2.00 6.28
C ALA A 191 -1.68 3.52 6.16
N ILE A 192 -1.45 4.24 7.26
CA ILE A 192 -1.36 5.70 7.28
C ILE A 192 -0.27 6.19 6.32
N GLN A 193 0.90 5.57 6.35
CA GLN A 193 2.00 5.90 5.45
C GLN A 193 1.64 5.64 3.98
N ALA A 194 0.94 4.53 3.69
CA ALA A 194 0.49 4.20 2.34
C ALA A 194 -0.50 5.24 1.80
N TYR A 195 -1.47 5.68 2.60
CA TYR A 195 -2.42 6.74 2.24
C TYR A 195 -1.72 8.10 2.07
N GLN A 196 -0.79 8.46 2.95
CA GLN A 196 0.02 9.68 2.79
C GLN A 196 0.86 9.65 1.51
N THR A 197 1.32 8.47 1.10
CA THR A 197 2.05 8.29 -0.16
C THR A 197 1.16 8.62 -1.37
N VAL A 198 -0.15 8.34 -1.34
CA VAL A 198 -1.09 8.77 -2.39
C VAL A 198 -1.09 10.28 -2.50
N VAL A 199 -1.28 10.98 -1.37
CA VAL A 199 -1.34 12.46 -1.32
C VAL A 199 -0.04 13.10 -1.82
N ASN A 200 1.10 12.50 -1.51
CA ASN A 200 2.41 13.04 -1.86
C ASN A 200 2.79 12.78 -3.32
N LYS A 201 2.48 11.59 -3.85
CA LYS A 201 2.84 11.21 -5.23
C LYS A 201 1.80 11.61 -6.26
N TYR A 202 0.53 11.65 -5.88
CA TYR A 202 -0.59 11.90 -6.78
C TYR A 202 -1.53 13.00 -6.24
N PRO A 203 -1.01 14.19 -5.89
CA PRO A 203 -1.77 15.24 -5.19
C PRO A 203 -2.97 15.78 -5.98
N ASN A 204 -2.93 15.67 -7.30
CA ASN A 204 -3.98 16.16 -8.20
C ASN A 204 -4.99 15.07 -8.61
N ASP A 205 -4.79 13.83 -8.16
CA ASP A 205 -5.72 12.75 -8.44
C ASP A 205 -6.94 12.84 -7.52
N SER A 206 -8.11 12.49 -8.06
CA SER A 206 -9.38 12.53 -7.33
C SER A 206 -9.42 11.64 -6.08
N ILE A 207 -8.52 10.66 -5.96
CA ILE A 207 -8.43 9.79 -4.78
C ILE A 207 -7.62 10.41 -3.64
N ALA A 208 -6.89 11.51 -3.88
CA ALA A 208 -5.97 12.08 -2.89
C ALA A 208 -6.69 12.62 -1.65
N ASP A 209 -7.86 13.23 -1.81
CA ASP A 209 -8.69 13.69 -0.69
C ASP A 209 -9.19 12.50 0.15
N ASN A 210 -9.67 11.45 -0.51
CA ASN A 210 -10.07 10.21 0.14
C ASN A 210 -8.90 9.58 0.93
N ALA A 211 -7.70 9.60 0.36
CA ALA A 211 -6.51 9.04 1.01
C ALA A 211 -6.15 9.82 2.28
N LEU A 212 -6.19 11.15 2.25
CA LEU A 212 -5.88 11.95 3.44
C LEU A 212 -6.95 11.80 4.52
N TYR A 213 -8.22 11.77 4.13
CA TYR A 213 -9.31 11.46 5.05
C TYR A 213 -9.14 10.10 5.71
N GLN A 214 -8.82 9.06 4.90
CA GLN A 214 -8.64 7.69 5.41
C GLN A 214 -7.45 7.57 6.35
N ALA A 215 -6.36 8.31 6.10
CA ALA A 215 -5.23 8.38 7.02
C ALA A 215 -5.64 8.91 8.41
N GLY A 216 -6.50 9.94 8.44
CA GLY A 216 -7.09 10.45 9.69
C GLY A 216 -7.99 9.42 10.38
N TYR A 217 -8.84 8.74 9.60
CA TYR A 217 -9.74 7.70 10.11
C TYR A 217 -8.98 6.52 10.72
N VAL A 218 -7.93 6.05 10.04
CA VAL A 218 -7.08 4.96 10.55
C VAL A 218 -6.37 5.35 11.84
N ARG A 219 -5.90 6.61 11.99
CA ARG A 219 -5.35 7.11 13.27
C ARG A 219 -6.38 7.06 14.39
N MET A 220 -7.62 7.46 14.11
CA MET A 220 -8.70 7.38 15.09
C MET A 220 -9.02 5.92 15.46
N ARG A 221 -8.95 5.00 14.51
CA ARG A 221 -9.14 3.57 14.73
C ARG A 221 -8.01 2.95 15.55
N GLU A 222 -6.76 3.23 15.20
CA GLU A 222 -5.57 2.82 15.95
C GLU A 222 -5.66 3.25 17.43
N MET A 223 -6.08 4.50 17.69
CA MET A 223 -6.32 5.00 19.04
C MET A 223 -7.40 4.20 19.77
N ARG A 224 -8.51 3.86 19.11
CA ARG A 224 -9.62 3.12 19.75
C ARG A 224 -9.25 1.66 20.09
N GLU A 225 -8.42 1.04 19.28
CA GLU A 225 -7.99 -0.35 19.48
C GLU A 225 -6.76 -0.45 20.41
N GLY A 226 -5.99 0.63 20.53
CA GLY A 226 -4.86 0.77 21.44
C GLY A 226 -5.27 1.36 22.80
N SER A 227 -4.34 2.07 23.42
CA SER A 227 -4.70 2.88 24.59
C SER A 227 -5.28 4.21 24.15
N TYR A 228 -6.51 4.50 24.60
CA TYR A 228 -7.17 5.76 24.36
C TYR A 228 -6.46 6.88 25.16
N ASP A 229 -5.41 7.46 24.58
CA ASP A 229 -4.68 8.54 25.20
C ASP A 229 -4.92 9.88 24.48
N THR A 230 -4.75 10.96 25.22
CA THR A 230 -4.97 12.32 24.72
C THR A 230 -4.04 12.69 23.55
N ALA A 231 -2.81 12.17 23.53
CA ALA A 231 -1.84 12.49 22.49
C ALA A 231 -2.21 11.81 21.16
N SER A 232 -2.68 10.56 21.20
CA SER A 232 -3.18 9.85 20.01
C SER A 232 -4.46 10.48 19.47
N ALA A 233 -5.38 10.90 20.36
CA ALA A 233 -6.58 11.65 19.97
C ALA A 233 -6.24 12.98 19.29
N GLN A 234 -5.25 13.71 19.82
CA GLN A 234 -4.77 14.96 19.24
C GLN A 234 -4.20 14.75 17.83
N LYS A 235 -3.36 13.71 17.64
CA LYS A 235 -2.82 13.38 16.31
C LYS A 235 -3.91 13.03 15.30
N ALA A 236 -4.96 12.33 15.74
CA ALA A 236 -6.09 12.00 14.87
C ALA A 236 -6.88 13.27 14.50
N ARG A 237 -7.10 14.18 15.47
CA ARG A 237 -7.75 15.46 15.24
C ARG A 237 -6.97 16.32 14.24
N GLU A 238 -5.65 16.48 14.44
CA GLU A 238 -4.77 17.24 13.55
C GLU A 238 -4.79 16.68 12.12
N ALA A 239 -4.89 15.36 11.96
CA ALA A 239 -4.99 14.75 10.63
C ALA A 239 -6.29 15.13 9.91
N PHE A 240 -7.43 15.19 10.62
CA PHE A 240 -8.68 15.65 10.02
C PHE A 240 -8.69 17.17 9.77
N GLU A 241 -8.06 17.97 10.63
CA GLU A 241 -7.90 19.42 10.43
C GLU A 241 -7.03 19.69 9.18
N ASP A 242 -5.91 18.96 9.00
CA ASP A 242 -5.09 19.02 7.79
C ASP A 242 -5.88 18.64 6.54
N PHE A 243 -6.72 17.59 6.64
CA PHE A 243 -7.61 17.19 5.55
C PHE A 243 -8.59 18.31 5.17
N ILE A 244 -9.27 18.92 6.13
CA ILE A 244 -10.24 20.00 5.89
C ILE A 244 -9.54 21.24 5.28
N TYR A 245 -8.33 21.53 5.73
CA TYR A 245 -7.53 22.64 5.21
C TYR A 245 -7.10 22.41 3.76
N ARG A 246 -6.60 21.22 3.45
CA ARG A 246 -6.04 20.90 2.11
C ARG A 246 -7.12 20.65 1.06
N TYR A 247 -8.26 20.10 1.46
CA TYR A 247 -9.36 19.71 0.57
C TYR A 247 -10.70 20.36 0.97
N PRO A 248 -10.82 21.70 0.94
CA PRO A 248 -11.98 22.42 1.44
C PRO A 248 -13.27 22.18 0.62
N GLN A 249 -13.16 21.53 -0.53
CA GLN A 249 -14.31 21.19 -1.39
C GLN A 249 -14.66 19.69 -1.34
N SER A 250 -13.99 18.90 -0.50
CA SER A 250 -14.26 17.45 -0.41
C SER A 250 -15.62 17.18 0.22
N GLU A 251 -16.34 16.24 -0.35
CA GLU A 251 -17.64 15.76 0.18
C GLU A 251 -17.52 15.11 1.56
N LYS A 252 -16.28 14.76 2.00
CA LYS A 252 -16.01 14.15 3.31
C LYS A 252 -15.82 15.15 4.46
N ILE A 253 -15.88 16.46 4.19
CA ILE A 253 -15.74 17.48 5.22
C ILE A 253 -16.74 17.33 6.37
N PRO A 254 -18.06 17.10 6.14
CA PRO A 254 -19.00 16.89 7.23
C PRO A 254 -18.60 15.72 8.12
N GLN A 255 -18.19 14.60 7.53
CA GLN A 255 -17.74 13.42 8.26
C GLN A 255 -16.45 13.68 9.06
N ALA A 256 -15.49 14.41 8.47
CA ALA A 256 -14.27 14.79 9.17
C ALA A 256 -14.56 15.66 10.40
N ARG A 257 -15.47 16.63 10.29
CA ARG A 257 -15.91 17.46 11.42
C ARG A 257 -16.60 16.65 12.52
N GLU A 258 -17.42 15.68 12.12
CA GLU A 258 -18.08 14.77 13.06
C GLU A 258 -17.07 13.88 13.80
N ASN A 259 -16.06 13.38 13.08
CA ASN A 259 -14.97 12.61 13.68
C ASN A 259 -14.16 13.47 14.68
N ILE A 260 -13.85 14.73 14.36
CA ILE A 260 -13.21 15.65 15.29
C ILE A 260 -14.06 15.80 16.55
N LYS A 261 -15.37 16.08 16.40
CA LYS A 261 -16.29 16.19 17.55
C LYS A 261 -16.36 14.91 18.38
N SER A 262 -16.34 13.74 17.72
CA SER A 262 -16.30 12.45 18.42
C SER A 262 -15.00 12.23 19.20
N LEU A 263 -13.86 12.67 18.65
CA LEU A 263 -12.56 12.62 19.35
C LEU A 263 -12.56 13.51 20.58
N GLU A 264 -13.03 14.75 20.45
CA GLU A 264 -13.14 15.70 21.56
C GLU A 264 -14.06 15.15 22.68
N GLY A 265 -15.21 14.58 22.29
CA GLY A 265 -16.13 13.95 23.22
C GLY A 265 -15.51 12.76 23.95
N GLY A 266 -14.76 11.93 23.25
CA GLY A 266 -14.08 10.78 23.84
C GLY A 266 -13.00 11.18 24.84
N VAL A 267 -12.19 12.19 24.52
CA VAL A 267 -11.15 12.73 25.43
C VAL A 267 -11.79 13.33 26.65
N SER A 268 -12.84 14.15 26.48
CA SER A 268 -13.58 14.76 27.58
C SER A 268 -14.18 13.70 28.51
N LYS A 269 -14.82 12.67 27.98
CA LYS A 269 -15.36 11.56 28.78
C LYS A 269 -14.25 10.80 29.52
N GLY A 270 -13.12 10.53 28.90
CA GLY A 270 -11.98 9.91 29.56
C GLY A 270 -11.47 10.74 30.75
N SER A 271 -11.31 12.06 30.56
CA SER A 271 -10.95 12.99 31.64
C SER A 271 -11.98 13.00 32.75
N LEU A 272 -13.29 12.92 32.44
CA LEU A 272 -14.36 12.85 33.42
C LEU A 272 -14.31 11.55 34.25
N ASP A 273 -14.08 10.43 33.63
CA ASP A 273 -13.98 9.14 34.32
C ASP A 273 -12.76 9.11 35.25
N ILE A 274 -11.63 9.68 34.82
CA ILE A 274 -10.44 9.86 35.68
C ILE A 274 -10.75 10.81 36.85
N ALA A 275 -11.42 11.92 36.57
CA ALA A 275 -11.82 12.87 37.61
C ALA A 275 -12.71 12.21 38.68
N LYS A 276 -13.74 11.46 38.26
CA LYS A 276 -14.63 10.70 39.15
C LYS A 276 -13.88 9.64 39.97
N TYR A 277 -12.90 8.97 39.33
CA TYR A 277 -12.06 8.01 40.04
C TYR A 277 -11.28 8.67 41.18
N TYR A 278 -10.58 9.78 40.93
CA TYR A 278 -9.84 10.51 41.97
C TYR A 278 -10.75 11.09 43.03
N ASP A 279 -11.94 11.58 42.66
CA ASP A 279 -12.92 12.07 43.59
C ASP A 279 -13.40 10.96 44.54
N LYS A 280 -13.72 9.77 44.01
CA LYS A 280 -14.06 8.58 44.82
C LYS A 280 -12.94 8.16 45.76
N MET A 281 -11.68 8.30 45.30
CA MET A 281 -10.49 8.01 46.11
C MET A 281 -10.15 9.12 47.12
N LYS A 282 -11.01 10.15 47.24
CA LYS A 282 -10.81 11.33 48.12
C LYS A 282 -9.52 12.13 47.79
N GLN A 283 -9.00 11.96 46.56
CA GLN A 283 -7.87 12.75 46.06
C GLN A 283 -8.38 14.00 45.34
N HIS A 284 -9.03 14.88 46.06
CA HIS A 284 -9.82 16.00 45.52
C HIS A 284 -8.99 16.99 44.70
N LYS A 285 -7.69 17.19 45.01
CA LYS A 285 -6.80 18.02 44.19
C LYS A 285 -6.65 17.47 42.79
N ALA A 286 -6.39 16.16 42.67
CA ALA A 286 -6.27 15.49 41.37
C ALA A 286 -7.61 15.52 40.63
N ALA A 287 -8.73 15.24 41.34
CA ALA A 287 -10.06 15.29 40.74
C ALA A 287 -10.35 16.66 40.11
N VAL A 288 -10.05 17.75 40.81
CA VAL A 288 -10.27 19.12 40.30
C VAL A 288 -9.45 19.42 39.06
N ILE A 289 -8.22 18.91 38.95
CA ILE A 289 -7.40 19.07 37.75
C ILE A 289 -8.12 18.44 36.56
N TYR A 290 -8.54 17.17 36.66
CA TYR A 290 -9.21 16.46 35.56
C TYR A 290 -10.62 17.01 35.29
N TYR A 291 -11.37 17.47 36.29
CA TYR A 291 -12.64 18.19 36.06
C TYR A 291 -12.42 19.50 35.27
N ASN A 292 -11.36 20.25 35.57
CA ASN A 292 -11.01 21.43 34.78
C ASN A 292 -10.61 21.07 33.33
N ASP A 293 -9.96 19.92 33.10
CA ASP A 293 -9.65 19.47 31.78
C ASP A 293 -10.92 19.15 30.97
N VAL A 294 -11.94 18.52 31.58
CA VAL A 294 -13.27 18.32 30.97
C VAL A 294 -13.88 19.65 30.50
N ILE A 295 -13.84 20.66 31.37
CA ILE A 295 -14.40 22.00 31.08
C ILE A 295 -13.65 22.66 29.91
N LYS A 296 -12.31 22.51 29.87
CA LYS A 296 -11.47 23.09 28.81
C LYS A 296 -11.68 22.38 27.46
N GLN A 297 -11.83 21.05 27.49
CA GLN A 297 -11.97 20.23 26.27
C GLN A 297 -13.32 20.43 25.61
N GLN A 298 -14.42 20.51 26.35
CA GLN A 298 -15.76 20.71 25.82
C GLN A 298 -16.57 21.73 26.63
N PRO A 299 -16.29 23.02 26.52
CA PRO A 299 -17.05 24.06 27.16
C PRO A 299 -18.54 23.97 26.77
N GLY A 300 -19.43 23.99 27.78
CA GLY A 300 -20.89 23.96 27.55
C GLY A 300 -21.48 22.56 27.35
N SER A 301 -20.69 21.49 27.40
CA SER A 301 -21.22 20.12 27.40
C SER A 301 -21.90 19.78 28.73
N PRO A 302 -22.82 18.78 28.78
CA PRO A 302 -23.38 18.27 30.02
C PRO A 302 -22.29 17.80 31.00
N ASP A 303 -21.21 17.20 30.49
CA ASP A 303 -20.07 16.74 31.29
C ASP A 303 -19.30 17.91 31.89
N ALA A 304 -19.11 19.00 31.14
CA ALA A 304 -18.50 20.24 31.67
C ALA A 304 -19.37 20.90 32.71
N ALA A 305 -20.69 20.91 32.54
CA ALA A 305 -21.62 21.41 33.55
C ALA A 305 -21.56 20.58 34.86
N TYR A 306 -21.53 19.25 34.73
CA TYR A 306 -21.32 18.34 35.86
C TYR A 306 -19.98 18.62 36.56
N ALA A 307 -18.91 18.70 35.80
CA ALA A 307 -17.55 18.95 36.31
C ALA A 307 -17.48 20.28 37.08
N LYS A 308 -18.09 21.35 36.54
CA LYS A 308 -18.15 22.66 37.18
C LYS A 308 -18.90 22.58 38.52
N ASN A 309 -20.10 22.00 38.51
CA ASN A 309 -20.88 21.85 39.74
C ASN A 309 -20.14 21.05 40.81
N ARG A 310 -19.42 20.00 40.40
CA ARG A 310 -18.66 19.17 41.34
C ARG A 310 -17.44 19.91 41.89
N ILE A 311 -16.73 20.70 41.07
CA ILE A 311 -15.65 21.58 41.54
C ILE A 311 -16.19 22.59 42.59
N ASP A 312 -17.33 23.22 42.33
CA ASP A 312 -17.94 24.20 43.23
C ASP A 312 -18.33 23.54 44.56
N THR A 313 -18.86 22.31 44.52
CA THR A 313 -19.13 21.51 45.74
C THR A 313 -17.84 21.23 46.51
N LEU A 314 -16.79 20.76 45.85
CA LEU A 314 -15.50 20.47 46.49
C LEU A 314 -14.86 21.73 47.09
N LYS A 315 -15.00 22.89 46.43
CA LYS A 315 -14.54 24.17 46.94
C LYS A 315 -15.30 24.59 48.20
N SER A 316 -16.61 24.34 48.24
CA SER A 316 -17.42 24.65 49.46
C SER A 316 -17.12 23.72 50.63
N GLU A 317 -16.78 22.43 50.36
CA GLU A 317 -16.48 21.43 51.38
C GLU A 317 -15.06 21.58 51.97
N PHE A 318 -14.06 21.87 51.15
CA PHE A 318 -12.64 21.78 51.52
C PHE A 318 -11.90 23.14 51.47
N GLY A 319 -12.52 24.17 50.94
CA GLY A 319 -11.89 25.46 50.68
C GLY A 319 -11.04 25.49 49.39
N GLU A 320 -10.94 26.68 48.83
CA GLU A 320 -10.24 26.83 47.54
C GLU A 320 -8.73 26.55 47.62
N ASP A 321 -8.10 26.97 48.74
CA ASP A 321 -6.64 26.78 48.91
C ASP A 321 -6.25 25.31 49.12
N ALA A 322 -7.14 24.53 49.73
CA ALA A 322 -6.92 23.09 49.91
C ALA A 322 -6.94 22.31 48.58
N LEU A 323 -7.61 22.87 47.54
CA LEU A 323 -7.78 22.24 46.21
C LEU A 323 -6.78 22.76 45.17
N LYS A 324 -6.05 23.85 45.45
CA LYS A 324 -5.00 24.34 44.55
C LYS A 324 -3.93 23.25 44.37
N ALA A 325 -3.54 23.00 43.13
CA ALA A 325 -2.36 22.21 42.86
C ALA A 325 -1.21 22.83 43.66
N GLY A 326 -0.61 22.05 44.55
CA GLY A 326 0.57 22.52 45.28
C GLY A 326 1.68 22.90 44.30
N PRO A 327 2.66 23.71 44.70
CA PRO A 327 3.84 23.93 43.89
C PRO A 327 4.36 22.54 43.46
N GLU A 328 4.71 22.39 42.18
CA GLU A 328 5.29 21.16 41.69
C GLU A 328 6.31 20.66 42.70
N LEU A 329 6.06 19.48 43.29
CA LEU A 329 7.03 18.86 44.19
C LEU A 329 8.33 18.80 43.44
N THR A 330 9.29 19.64 43.78
CA THR A 330 10.64 19.54 43.22
C THR A 330 11.14 18.14 43.57
N GLU A 331 11.02 17.25 42.58
CA GLU A 331 11.55 15.89 42.73
C GLU A 331 13.04 16.02 43.11
N THR A 332 13.37 15.74 44.34
CA THR A 332 14.74 15.84 44.87
C THR A 332 15.53 14.53 44.76
N GLY A 333 14.86 13.46 44.30
CA GLY A 333 15.47 12.13 44.18
C GLY A 333 16.47 11.99 43.00
N ALA A 334 17.33 10.97 43.05
CA ALA A 334 18.31 10.66 42.02
C ALA A 334 17.67 10.54 40.61
N ARG A 335 16.44 10.01 40.52
CA ARG A 335 15.68 9.92 39.26
C ARG A 335 15.30 11.30 38.71
N ALA A 336 14.94 12.26 39.56
CA ALA A 336 14.64 13.62 39.16
C ALA A 336 15.87 14.36 38.67
N GLN A 337 17.03 14.14 39.28
CA GLN A 337 18.30 14.69 38.79
C GLN A 337 18.68 14.16 37.44
N ILE A 338 18.48 12.86 37.21
CA ILE A 338 18.69 12.23 35.88
C ILE A 338 17.73 12.82 34.86
N ARG A 339 16.45 12.96 35.18
CA ARG A 339 15.44 13.55 34.27
C ARG A 339 15.79 15.00 33.93
N ARG A 340 16.18 15.84 34.94
CA ARG A 340 16.61 17.22 34.70
C ARG A 340 17.87 17.29 33.82
N LYS A 341 18.86 16.38 34.01
CA LYS A 341 20.04 16.30 33.15
C LYS A 341 19.69 15.88 31.73
N LEU A 342 18.74 14.96 31.54
CA LEU A 342 18.26 14.57 30.23
C LEU A 342 17.45 15.68 29.58
N GLN A 343 16.59 16.35 30.33
CA GLN A 343 15.80 17.49 29.86
C GLN A 343 16.72 18.65 29.43
N ALA A 344 17.69 19.00 30.25
CA ALA A 344 18.69 20.02 29.90
C ALA A 344 19.52 19.66 28.66
N LYS A 345 19.80 18.36 28.43
CA LYS A 345 20.40 17.89 27.18
C LYS A 345 19.48 18.04 26.00
N VAL A 346 18.20 17.66 26.14
CA VAL A 346 17.19 17.84 25.08
C VAL A 346 17.01 19.32 24.77
N ASP A 347 16.89 20.16 25.78
CA ASP A 347 16.75 21.61 25.62
C ASP A 347 17.98 22.25 24.98
N THR A 348 19.21 21.73 25.23
CA THR A 348 20.42 22.17 24.53
C THR A 348 20.48 21.72 23.06
N ILE A 349 19.87 20.58 22.74
CA ILE A 349 19.80 20.08 21.35
C ILE A 349 18.63 20.76 20.62
N SER A 350 17.55 21.09 21.33
CA SER A 350 16.33 21.73 20.80
C SER A 350 16.35 23.25 20.91
N ARG A 351 17.52 23.89 21.06
CA ARG A 351 17.59 25.36 21.17
C ARG A 351 17.01 26.00 19.91
N PRO A 352 16.15 27.05 20.10
CA PRO A 352 15.67 27.86 18.98
C PRO A 352 16.79 28.61 18.23
N ASP A 353 18.02 28.59 18.74
CA ASP A 353 19.21 29.19 18.13
C ASP A 353 19.92 28.32 17.10
N TYR A 354 19.42 27.08 16.84
CA TYR A 354 19.88 26.33 15.69
C TYR A 354 19.32 26.95 14.42
N VAL A 355 19.98 27.99 13.98
CA VAL A 355 19.73 28.67 12.71
C VAL A 355 20.34 27.84 11.56
N GLY A 356 20.06 26.59 11.42
CA GLY A 356 20.51 25.77 10.29
C GLY A 356 22.01 25.90 9.96
N PRO A 357 22.51 25.24 8.92
CA PRO A 357 23.86 25.51 8.43
C PRO A 357 23.97 27.00 8.01
N PRO A 358 25.09 27.71 8.36
CA PRO A 358 25.22 29.15 8.16
C PRO A 358 24.86 29.54 6.72
N VAL A 359 24.00 30.54 6.59
CA VAL A 359 23.47 31.02 5.29
C VAL A 359 24.60 31.34 4.28
N ALA A 360 25.78 31.72 4.76
CA ALA A 360 26.97 31.93 3.94
C ALA A 360 27.41 30.67 3.13
N ILE A 361 27.30 29.49 3.69
CA ILE A 361 27.65 28.23 2.98
C ILE A 361 26.62 27.91 1.89
N ALA A 362 25.36 28.24 2.11
CA ALA A 362 24.29 28.04 1.13
C ALA A 362 24.40 29.07 -0.02
N GLN A 363 24.77 30.31 0.29
CA GLN A 363 24.96 31.36 -0.72
C GLN A 363 26.20 31.12 -1.59
N GLU A 364 27.32 30.66 -1.00
CA GLU A 364 28.52 30.31 -1.78
C GLU A 364 28.29 29.14 -2.73
N LYS A 365 27.42 28.19 -2.36
CA LYS A 365 27.03 27.09 -3.25
C LYS A 365 26.06 27.48 -4.35
N ILE A 366 25.30 28.57 -4.16
CA ILE A 366 24.33 29.04 -5.16
C ILE A 366 25.03 29.96 -6.18
N GLU A 367 26.03 30.75 -5.74
CA GLU A 367 26.81 31.64 -6.64
C GLU A 367 27.82 30.87 -7.49
N THR A 368 28.37 29.76 -7.01
CA THR A 368 29.13 28.82 -7.83
C THR A 368 28.15 27.84 -8.46
N GLY A 369 27.40 28.28 -9.46
CA GLY A 369 26.64 27.35 -10.32
C GLY A 369 27.57 26.24 -10.82
N PRO A 370 27.05 25.04 -11.10
CA PRO A 370 27.88 23.93 -11.53
C PRO A 370 28.76 24.41 -12.67
N ALA A 371 30.08 24.33 -12.48
CA ALA A 371 31.05 24.63 -13.52
C ALA A 371 30.58 23.87 -14.77
N LYS A 372 30.25 24.59 -15.82
CA LYS A 372 29.88 24.02 -17.11
C LYS A 372 30.89 22.90 -17.40
N PRO A 373 30.47 21.67 -17.62
CA PRO A 373 31.39 20.61 -17.94
C PRO A 373 32.18 21.06 -19.15
N LYS A 374 33.51 21.15 -19.01
CA LYS A 374 34.39 21.43 -20.14
C LYS A 374 34.13 20.31 -21.14
N LEU A 375 33.52 20.64 -22.26
CA LEU A 375 33.37 19.74 -23.39
C LEU A 375 34.79 19.21 -23.71
N ARG A 376 34.98 17.90 -23.50
CA ARG A 376 36.10 17.21 -24.10
C ARG A 376 35.86 17.23 -25.60
N THR A 377 36.51 18.11 -26.30
CA THR A 377 36.59 18.08 -27.77
C THR A 377 37.31 16.80 -28.15
N SER A 378 36.60 15.84 -28.69
CA SER A 378 37.19 14.78 -29.49
C SER A 378 37.72 15.39 -30.79
N PRO A 379 38.89 14.96 -31.30
CA PRO A 379 39.37 15.45 -32.56
C PRO A 379 38.55 14.81 -33.72
N GLY A 380 37.63 15.58 -34.28
CA GLY A 380 36.74 15.17 -35.36
C GLY A 380 35.39 15.85 -35.23
N GLY A 381 35.32 17.13 -35.54
CA GLY A 381 34.17 17.96 -35.30
C GLY A 381 32.94 17.66 -36.13
N ILE A 382 31.84 17.45 -35.47
CA ILE A 382 30.50 17.74 -35.99
C ILE A 382 29.72 18.32 -34.75
N PRO A 383 29.12 19.54 -34.83
CA PRO A 383 28.34 20.08 -33.74
C PRO A 383 27.01 19.34 -33.61
N ALA A 384 26.70 18.88 -32.39
CA ALA A 384 25.40 18.32 -32.07
C ALA A 384 24.35 19.43 -32.07
N VAL A 385 23.32 19.25 -32.89
CA VAL A 385 22.10 20.05 -32.93
C VAL A 385 21.25 19.66 -31.75
N GLU A 386 20.89 20.58 -30.86
CA GLU A 386 19.92 20.40 -29.81
C GLU A 386 18.53 20.09 -30.43
N PRO A 387 17.81 19.08 -29.96
CA PRO A 387 16.44 18.88 -30.37
C PRO A 387 15.51 19.96 -29.75
N PRO A 388 14.50 20.46 -30.48
CA PRO A 388 13.58 21.45 -29.99
C PRO A 388 12.67 20.86 -28.89
N LEU A 389 12.40 21.69 -27.87
CA LEU A 389 11.43 21.39 -26.80
C LEU A 389 10.04 21.11 -27.40
N PRO A 390 9.33 20.09 -26.92
CA PRO A 390 7.98 19.83 -27.38
C PRO A 390 7.01 20.92 -26.89
N ALA A 391 6.21 21.42 -27.82
CA ALA A 391 5.12 22.34 -27.57
C ALA A 391 4.05 21.72 -26.67
N THR A 392 3.55 22.44 -25.69
CA THR A 392 2.42 22.08 -24.86
C THR A 392 1.15 21.98 -25.70
N PRO A 393 0.39 20.88 -25.69
CA PRO A 393 -0.94 20.86 -26.27
C PRO A 393 -1.98 21.43 -25.29
N ASP A 394 -2.79 22.36 -25.77
CA ASP A 394 -4.01 22.82 -25.13
C ASP A 394 -4.93 21.63 -24.81
N ALA A 395 -5.19 21.44 -23.53
CA ALA A 395 -6.11 20.41 -23.05
C ALA A 395 -7.54 20.98 -23.03
N ALA A 396 -8.33 20.61 -24.01
CA ALA A 396 -9.79 20.67 -23.92
C ALA A 396 -10.30 19.60 -22.93
N LEU A 397 -11.09 20.03 -21.96
CA LEU A 397 -11.75 19.19 -20.96
C LEU A 397 -12.80 18.28 -21.63
N PRO A 398 -12.84 16.98 -21.38
CA PRO A 398 -13.99 16.16 -21.69
C PRO A 398 -15.00 16.17 -20.54
N SER A 399 -16.24 16.26 -20.94
CA SER A 399 -17.48 16.24 -20.17
C SER A 399 -17.71 14.94 -19.41
N LYS A 400 -18.30 15.12 -18.23
CA LYS A 400 -19.10 14.21 -17.39
C LYS A 400 -19.27 12.76 -17.86
N ASP A 401 -18.70 11.87 -17.06
CA ASP A 401 -18.99 10.43 -17.10
C ASP A 401 -19.94 10.08 -15.92
N PRO A 402 -21.06 9.36 -16.17
CA PRO A 402 -21.99 8.97 -15.12
C PRO A 402 -21.66 7.59 -14.57
N GLY A 403 -21.51 7.47 -13.27
CA GLY A 403 -21.78 6.23 -12.55
C GLY A 403 -20.60 5.43 -12.02
N LEU A 404 -20.13 5.82 -10.83
CA LEU A 404 -19.46 4.87 -9.92
C LEU A 404 -20.45 4.44 -8.82
N PRO A 405 -20.57 3.15 -8.51
CA PRO A 405 -21.42 2.68 -7.42
C PRO A 405 -20.84 3.06 -6.07
N GLN A 406 -21.71 3.58 -5.20
CA GLN A 406 -21.37 3.90 -3.82
C GLN A 406 -21.18 2.62 -2.99
N PRO A 407 -20.30 2.63 -1.98
CA PRO A 407 -20.21 1.53 -1.02
C PRO A 407 -21.46 1.50 -0.12
N PRO A 408 -21.89 0.31 0.31
CA PRO A 408 -23.06 0.15 1.19
C PRO A 408 -22.82 0.75 2.58
N PRO A 409 -23.92 1.02 3.33
CA PRO A 409 -23.95 1.76 4.58
C PRO A 409 -23.15 1.15 5.73
#